data_4d286c06f078adaff9b076255381f26b
#
_entry.id   4d286c06f078adaff9b076255381f26b
#
_cell.length_a   1.000
_cell.length_b   1.000
_cell.length_c   1.000
_cell.angle_alpha   90.00
_cell.angle_beta   90.00
_cell.angle_gamma   90.00
#
_symmetry.space_group_name_H-M   'P 1'
#
loop_
_entity.id
_entity.type
_entity.pdbx_description
1 polymer ?
#
loop_
_entity_poly.entity_id
_entity_poly.type
_entity_poly.pdbx_seq_one_letter_code
_entity_poly.pdbx_strand_id
1 'polypeptide(L)'
;MNLRDLKYLVALAEHKHFGRAAAACFVSQPTLSTQIKKLEEELGVPLVERAPRKVMLTPAGREAATRARSIVAEVEQMKEAARRSRDPEAGTVRLGIFPTLGPYLLPHVVPAIRTRFPQLELLLVEEKSDVLLAQLRNGQLDAALLA
;
A
#
# COMPACT_ATOMS: atom_id res chain seq x y z
N MET A 1 -10.89 -10.47 -13.49
CA MET A 1 -10.04 -9.64 -12.59
C MET A 1 -10.80 -9.29 -11.32
N ASN A 2 -10.18 -9.46 -10.17
CA ASN A 2 -10.76 -9.13 -8.88
C ASN A 2 -9.70 -8.49 -7.96
N LEU A 3 -10.12 -7.95 -6.81
CA LEU A 3 -9.22 -7.23 -5.90
C LEU A 3 -8.05 -8.09 -5.40
N ARG A 4 -8.25 -9.39 -5.26
CA ARG A 4 -7.19 -10.33 -4.83
C ARG A 4 -6.11 -10.47 -5.89
N ASP A 5 -6.47 -10.48 -7.17
CA ASP A 5 -5.51 -10.53 -8.28
C ASP A 5 -4.65 -9.27 -8.30
N LEU A 6 -5.25 -8.10 -8.02
CA LEU A 6 -4.53 -6.83 -7.90
C LEU A 6 -3.56 -6.84 -6.69
N LYS A 7 -3.98 -7.37 -5.53
CA LYS A 7 -3.10 -7.53 -4.36
C LYS A 7 -1.91 -8.44 -4.67
N TYR A 8 -2.10 -9.50 -5.44
CA TYR A 8 -1.01 -10.39 -5.86
C TYR A 8 -0.02 -9.69 -6.79
N LEU A 9 -0.50 -8.88 -7.73
CA LEU A 9 0.36 -8.10 -8.62
C LEU A 9 1.18 -7.05 -7.82
N VAL A 10 0.56 -6.37 -6.87
CA VAL A 10 1.26 -5.43 -5.97
C VAL A 10 2.35 -6.13 -5.17
N ALA A 11 2.03 -7.25 -4.52
CA ALA A 11 3.01 -8.01 -3.76
C ALA A 11 4.17 -8.53 -4.65
N LEU A 12 3.87 -8.96 -5.88
CA LEU A 12 4.91 -9.39 -6.82
C LEU A 12 5.82 -8.23 -7.25
N ALA A 13 5.24 -7.03 -7.44
CA ALA A 13 5.98 -5.82 -7.78
C ALA A 13 6.96 -5.40 -6.67
N GLU A 14 6.56 -5.55 -5.40
CA GLU A 14 7.35 -5.22 -4.22
C GLU A 14 8.45 -6.21 -3.95
N HIS A 15 8.10 -7.48 -3.90
CA HIS A 15 9.04 -8.55 -3.53
C HIS A 15 9.94 -9.01 -4.67
N LYS A 16 9.57 -8.78 -5.93
CA LYS A 16 10.29 -9.22 -7.14
C LYS A 16 10.67 -10.71 -7.10
N HIS A 17 9.85 -11.51 -6.44
CA HIS A 17 10.06 -12.94 -6.23
C HIS A 17 8.72 -13.62 -5.93
N PHE A 18 8.33 -14.61 -6.74
CA PHE A 18 7.04 -15.31 -6.61
C PHE A 18 6.82 -15.94 -5.24
N GLY A 19 7.83 -16.61 -4.68
CA GLY A 19 7.71 -17.25 -3.37
C GLY A 19 7.51 -16.26 -2.24
N ARG A 20 8.26 -15.14 -2.23
CA ARG A 20 8.12 -14.09 -1.21
C ARG A 20 6.77 -13.35 -1.34
N ALA A 21 6.35 -13.05 -2.56
CA ALA A 21 5.05 -12.45 -2.81
C ALA A 21 3.90 -13.37 -2.37
N ALA A 22 4.01 -14.68 -2.65
CA ALA A 22 3.02 -15.65 -2.21
C ALA A 22 2.94 -15.76 -0.68
N ALA A 23 4.08 -15.80 0.00
CA ALA A 23 4.14 -15.79 1.46
C ALA A 23 3.50 -14.54 2.05
N ALA A 24 3.78 -13.35 1.48
CA ALA A 24 3.17 -12.08 1.89
C ALA A 24 1.65 -12.04 1.69
N CYS A 25 1.15 -12.79 0.70
CA CYS A 25 -0.29 -12.93 0.42
C CYS A 25 -0.94 -14.13 1.11
N PHE A 26 -0.22 -14.89 1.94
CA PHE A 26 -0.70 -16.10 2.61
C PHE A 26 -1.25 -17.16 1.66
N VAL A 27 -0.59 -17.36 0.52
CA VAL A 27 -0.97 -18.36 -0.49
C VAL A 27 0.25 -19.16 -0.96
N SER A 28 0.01 -20.27 -1.66
CA SER A 28 1.08 -21.03 -2.29
C SER A 28 1.64 -20.29 -3.53
N GLN A 29 2.93 -20.49 -3.82
CA GLN A 29 3.56 -19.92 -5.02
C GLN A 29 2.85 -20.34 -6.33
N PRO A 30 2.43 -21.61 -6.53
CA PRO A 30 1.64 -22.01 -7.72
C PRO A 30 0.33 -21.24 -7.83
N THR A 31 -0.38 -21.01 -6.71
CA THR A 31 -1.62 -20.25 -6.69
C THR A 31 -1.39 -18.82 -7.19
N LEU A 32 -0.40 -18.10 -6.62
CA LEU A 32 -0.08 -16.74 -7.04
C LEU A 32 0.34 -16.71 -8.52
N SER A 33 1.21 -17.61 -8.95
CA SER A 33 1.66 -17.69 -10.35
C SER A 33 0.50 -17.91 -11.33
N THR A 34 -0.44 -18.79 -10.99
CA THR A 34 -1.63 -19.05 -11.81
C THR A 34 -2.54 -17.83 -11.90
N GLN A 35 -2.73 -17.10 -10.80
CA GLN A 35 -3.59 -15.91 -10.79
C GLN A 35 -2.94 -14.76 -11.58
N ILE A 36 -1.63 -14.55 -11.46
CA ILE A 36 -0.92 -13.56 -12.31
C ILE A 36 -1.08 -13.91 -13.78
N LYS A 37 -0.93 -15.19 -14.16
CA LYS A 37 -1.14 -15.63 -15.55
C LYS A 37 -2.56 -15.33 -16.05
N LYS A 38 -3.58 -15.63 -15.23
CA LYS A 38 -4.98 -15.28 -15.56
C LYS A 38 -5.20 -13.79 -15.73
N LEU A 39 -4.54 -12.98 -14.90
CA LEU A 39 -4.59 -11.52 -15.01
C LEU A 39 -3.94 -11.05 -16.31
N GLU A 40 -2.81 -11.62 -16.73
CA GLU A 40 -2.17 -11.36 -18.02
C GLU A 40 -3.09 -11.73 -19.20
N GLU A 41 -3.74 -12.90 -19.12
CA GLU A 41 -4.70 -13.37 -20.14
C GLU A 41 -5.90 -12.41 -20.24
N GLU A 42 -6.45 -11.94 -19.11
CA GLU A 42 -7.58 -11.02 -19.07
C GLU A 42 -7.23 -9.63 -19.60
N LEU A 43 -6.02 -9.12 -19.28
CA LEU A 43 -5.54 -7.83 -19.77
C LEU A 43 -4.98 -7.88 -21.20
N GLY A 44 -4.73 -9.08 -21.72
CA GLY A 44 -4.20 -9.30 -23.06
C GLY A 44 -2.73 -8.89 -23.24
N VAL A 45 -2.00 -8.67 -22.14
CA VAL A 45 -0.58 -8.25 -22.16
C VAL A 45 0.24 -8.97 -21.09
N PRO A 46 1.51 -9.31 -21.35
CA PRO A 46 2.40 -9.87 -20.33
C PRO A 46 2.74 -8.78 -19.30
N LEU A 47 2.59 -9.09 -18.03
CA LEU A 47 2.93 -8.21 -16.91
C LEU A 47 4.31 -8.53 -16.32
N VAL A 48 4.78 -9.78 -16.52
CA VAL A 48 6.01 -10.31 -15.93
C VAL A 48 6.91 -10.90 -16.99
N GLU A 49 8.17 -10.49 -16.99
CA GLU A 49 9.23 -11.13 -17.75
C GLU A 49 9.74 -12.34 -16.97
N ARG A 50 9.67 -13.51 -17.58
CA ARG A 50 10.13 -14.78 -17.00
C ARG A 50 11.60 -15.01 -17.32
N ALA A 51 12.51 -14.33 -16.62
CA ALA A 51 13.93 -14.64 -16.68
C ALA A 51 14.30 -15.75 -15.67
N PRO A 52 15.27 -16.66 -15.96
CA PRO A 52 15.54 -17.84 -15.14
C PRO A 52 15.93 -17.60 -13.68
N ARG A 53 16.31 -16.39 -13.31
CA ARG A 53 16.78 -16.03 -11.95
C ARG A 53 16.23 -14.73 -11.39
N LYS A 54 15.39 -14.01 -12.13
CA LYS A 54 14.89 -12.69 -11.70
C LYS A 54 13.50 -12.43 -12.24
N VAL A 55 12.59 -12.12 -11.36
CA VAL A 55 11.26 -11.64 -11.73
C VAL A 55 11.36 -10.17 -12.02
N MET A 56 11.07 -9.78 -13.26
CA MET A 56 11.00 -8.38 -13.68
C MET A 56 9.60 -8.08 -14.20
N LEU A 57 9.07 -6.90 -13.85
CA LEU A 57 7.84 -6.43 -14.45
C LEU A 57 8.12 -5.83 -15.83
N THR A 58 7.27 -6.13 -16.79
CA THR A 58 7.24 -5.43 -18.08
C THR A 58 6.87 -3.93 -17.86
N PRO A 59 7.02 -3.05 -18.86
CA PRO A 59 6.48 -1.70 -18.78
C PRO A 59 4.98 -1.68 -18.44
N ALA A 60 4.17 -2.54 -19.08
CA ALA A 60 2.75 -2.72 -18.78
C ALA A 60 2.52 -3.23 -17.36
N GLY A 61 3.35 -4.17 -16.90
CA GLY A 61 3.30 -4.70 -15.53
C GLY A 61 3.58 -3.64 -14.47
N ARG A 62 4.53 -2.74 -14.70
CA ARG A 62 4.82 -1.61 -13.78
C ARG A 62 3.65 -0.64 -13.70
N GLU A 63 3.08 -0.28 -14.85
CA GLU A 63 1.91 0.61 -14.88
C GLU A 63 0.70 -0.07 -14.22
N ALA A 64 0.40 -1.32 -14.55
CA ALA A 64 -0.67 -2.09 -13.93
C ALA A 64 -0.49 -2.21 -12.41
N ALA A 65 0.73 -2.47 -11.91
CA ALA A 65 1.02 -2.52 -10.48
C ALA A 65 0.81 -1.18 -9.79
N THR A 66 1.16 -0.06 -10.43
CA THR A 66 0.91 1.29 -9.90
C THR A 66 -0.59 1.56 -9.76
N ARG A 67 -1.37 1.26 -10.81
CA ARG A 67 -2.84 1.40 -10.76
C ARG A 67 -3.48 0.44 -9.75
N ALA A 68 -2.98 -0.80 -9.67
CA ALA A 68 -3.44 -1.78 -8.70
C ALA A 68 -3.23 -1.30 -7.25
N ARG A 69 -2.10 -0.66 -6.93
CA ARG A 69 -1.87 -0.06 -5.60
C ARG A 69 -2.93 0.99 -5.28
N SER A 70 -3.20 1.90 -6.20
CA SER A 70 -4.21 2.95 -5.99
C SER A 70 -5.60 2.33 -5.76
N ILE A 71 -6.01 1.35 -6.55
CA ILE A 71 -7.30 0.67 -6.40
C ILE A 71 -7.40 -0.06 -5.05
N VAL A 72 -6.34 -0.77 -4.65
CA VAL A 72 -6.30 -1.46 -3.35
C VAL A 72 -6.38 -0.45 -2.20
N ALA A 73 -5.66 0.66 -2.30
CA ALA A 73 -5.69 1.73 -1.30
C ALA A 73 -7.09 2.37 -1.20
N GLU A 74 -7.73 2.67 -2.32
CA GLU A 74 -9.12 3.20 -2.35
C GLU A 74 -10.11 2.26 -1.67
N VAL A 75 -9.98 0.95 -1.89
CA VAL A 75 -10.85 -0.03 -1.21
C VAL A 75 -10.62 -0.04 0.31
N GLU A 76 -9.39 0.08 0.76
CA GLU A 76 -9.11 0.16 2.21
C GLU A 76 -9.61 1.50 2.79
N GLN A 77 -9.48 2.62 2.07
CA GLN A 77 -10.06 3.91 2.47
C GLN A 77 -11.59 3.86 2.55
N MET A 78 -12.26 3.19 1.61
CA MET A 78 -13.70 2.98 1.66
C MET A 78 -14.13 2.20 2.91
N LYS A 79 -13.40 1.15 3.28
CA LYS A 79 -13.67 0.39 4.51
C LYS A 79 -13.47 1.25 5.76
N GLU A 80 -12.42 2.05 5.76
CA GLU A 80 -12.11 2.95 6.86
C GLU A 80 -13.18 4.04 7.01
N ALA A 81 -13.63 4.63 5.91
CA ALA A 81 -14.74 5.59 5.91
C ALA A 81 -16.03 4.97 6.50
N ALA A 82 -16.32 3.71 6.15
CA ALA A 82 -17.46 2.99 6.71
C ALA A 82 -17.29 2.71 8.23
N ARG A 83 -16.07 2.47 8.72
CA ARG A 83 -15.79 2.34 10.16
C ARG A 83 -15.98 3.66 10.89
N ARG A 84 -15.43 4.77 10.35
CA ARG A 84 -15.60 6.12 10.93
C ARG A 84 -17.07 6.56 10.99
N SER A 85 -17.90 6.10 10.07
CA SER A 85 -19.35 6.37 10.11
C SER A 85 -20.03 5.71 11.34
N ARG A 86 -19.44 4.65 11.92
CA ARG A 86 -19.95 4.00 13.14
C ARG A 86 -19.37 4.59 14.40
N ASP A 87 -18.12 5.04 14.35
CA ASP A 87 -17.40 5.68 15.46
C ASP A 87 -16.48 6.76 14.90
N PRO A 88 -16.91 8.03 14.90
CA PRO A 88 -16.13 9.14 14.32
C PRO A 88 -14.81 9.43 15.03
N GLU A 89 -14.65 8.95 16.27
CA GLU A 89 -13.44 9.14 17.07
C GLU A 89 -12.48 7.94 17.02
N ALA A 90 -12.89 6.83 16.41
CA ALA A 90 -12.06 5.64 16.18
C ALA A 90 -11.59 5.55 14.73
N GLY A 91 -10.49 4.82 14.53
CA GLY A 91 -9.95 4.54 13.21
C GLY A 91 -8.44 4.62 13.17
N THR A 92 -7.88 4.44 11.97
CA THR A 92 -6.43 4.53 11.74
C THR A 92 -6.13 5.75 10.88
N VAL A 93 -5.17 6.57 11.31
CA VAL A 93 -4.59 7.67 10.52
C VAL A 93 -3.13 7.37 10.24
N ARG A 94 -2.76 7.33 8.97
CA ARG A 94 -1.39 7.16 8.48
C ARG A 94 -0.81 8.52 8.17
N LEU A 95 0.05 9.01 9.07
CA LEU A 95 0.68 10.32 8.96
C LEU A 95 2.13 10.19 8.55
N GLY A 96 2.47 10.72 7.38
CA GLY A 96 3.84 10.91 6.95
C GLY A 96 4.44 12.18 7.57
N ILE A 97 5.70 12.13 7.97
CA ILE A 97 6.39 13.29 8.53
C ILE A 97 7.83 13.36 8.03
N PHE A 98 8.26 14.57 7.69
CA PHE A 98 9.64 14.81 7.31
C PHE A 98 10.59 14.63 8.49
N PRO A 99 11.77 13.98 8.32
CA PRO A 99 12.63 13.53 9.44
C PRO A 99 13.07 14.64 10.39
N THR A 100 13.33 15.85 9.91
CA THR A 100 13.77 16.95 10.79
C THR A 100 12.63 17.57 11.60
N LEU A 101 11.37 17.35 11.20
CA LEU A 101 10.20 17.89 11.90
C LEU A 101 9.68 16.93 12.98
N GLY A 102 9.77 15.62 12.72
CA GLY A 102 9.26 14.58 13.62
C GLY A 102 9.70 14.71 15.07
N PRO A 103 11.00 14.73 15.37
CA PRO A 103 11.52 14.79 16.75
C PRO A 103 11.06 16.02 17.54
N TYR A 104 10.78 17.14 16.86
CA TYR A 104 10.35 18.38 17.52
C TYR A 104 8.83 18.45 17.69
N LEU A 105 8.07 17.95 16.73
CA LEU A 105 6.61 18.10 16.73
C LEU A 105 5.90 16.95 17.45
N LEU A 106 6.30 15.71 17.19
CA LEU A 106 5.58 14.54 17.68
C LEU A 106 5.48 14.44 19.21
N PRO A 107 6.52 14.78 20.01
CA PRO A 107 6.42 14.75 21.47
C PRO A 107 5.32 15.66 22.03
N HIS A 108 4.99 16.73 21.34
CA HIS A 108 3.96 17.68 21.76
C HIS A 108 2.56 17.31 21.26
N VAL A 109 2.47 16.80 20.02
CA VAL A 109 1.19 16.55 19.35
C VAL A 109 0.62 15.17 19.68
N VAL A 110 1.45 14.13 19.71
CA VAL A 110 0.98 12.74 19.92
C VAL A 110 0.29 12.54 21.27
N PRO A 111 0.80 13.07 22.41
CA PRO A 111 0.11 12.96 23.69
C PRO A 111 -1.27 13.64 23.68
N ALA A 112 -1.37 14.81 23.05
CA ALA A 112 -2.64 15.54 22.94
C ALA A 112 -3.66 14.77 22.09
N ILE A 113 -3.24 14.19 20.96
CA ILE A 113 -4.09 13.36 20.12
C ILE A 113 -4.56 12.12 20.89
N ARG A 114 -3.68 11.41 21.58
CA ARG A 114 -4.03 10.21 22.36
C ARG A 114 -5.00 10.51 23.50
N THR A 115 -4.86 11.66 24.13
CA THR A 115 -5.79 12.10 25.19
C THR A 115 -7.17 12.43 24.63
N ARG A 116 -7.20 13.12 23.47
CA ARG A 116 -8.46 13.57 22.87
C ARG A 116 -9.19 12.46 22.12
N PHE A 117 -8.43 11.54 21.50
CA PHE A 117 -8.94 10.45 20.66
C PHE A 117 -8.31 9.13 21.08
N PRO A 118 -8.72 8.54 22.22
CA PRO A 118 -8.08 7.35 22.78
C PRO A 118 -8.23 6.09 21.91
N GLN A 119 -9.22 6.05 21.03
CA GLN A 119 -9.47 4.94 20.11
C GLN A 119 -8.87 5.16 18.71
N LEU A 120 -8.20 6.29 18.48
CA LEU A 120 -7.53 6.58 17.23
C LEU A 120 -6.16 5.88 17.19
N GLU A 121 -5.94 5.04 16.20
CA GLU A 121 -4.63 4.48 15.88
C GLU A 121 -3.87 5.45 14.99
N LEU A 122 -2.75 5.99 15.47
CA LEU A 122 -1.87 6.87 14.70
C LEU A 122 -0.65 6.08 14.24
N LEU A 123 -0.55 5.83 12.94
CA LEU A 123 0.61 5.22 12.29
C LEU A 123 1.49 6.32 11.71
N LEU A 124 2.75 6.35 12.15
CA LEU A 124 3.72 7.36 11.75
C LEU A 124 4.71 6.77 10.76
N VAL A 125 4.95 7.48 9.66
CA VAL A 125 5.93 7.14 8.64
C VAL A 125 6.89 8.31 8.50
N GLU A 126 8.18 8.08 8.77
CA GLU A 126 9.22 9.10 8.62
C GLU A 126 9.98 8.86 7.32
N GLU A 127 9.87 9.80 6.38
CA GLU A 127 10.48 9.71 5.07
C GLU A 127 10.70 11.11 4.45
N LYS A 128 11.49 11.18 3.37
CA LYS A 128 11.72 12.42 2.61
C LYS A 128 10.45 12.88 1.91
N SER A 129 10.35 14.19 1.65
CA SER A 129 9.15 14.83 1.05
C SER A 129 8.71 14.21 -0.27
N ASP A 130 9.63 13.83 -1.15
CA ASP A 130 9.33 13.20 -2.44
C ASP A 130 8.69 11.80 -2.27
N VAL A 131 9.20 11.01 -1.31
CA VAL A 131 8.65 9.69 -0.96
C VAL A 131 7.27 9.83 -0.31
N LEU A 132 7.13 10.76 0.65
CA LEU A 132 5.84 11.04 1.31
C LEU A 132 4.78 11.49 0.31
N LEU A 133 5.13 12.37 -0.64
CA LEU A 133 4.21 12.80 -1.70
C LEU A 133 3.80 11.63 -2.61
N ALA A 134 4.72 10.75 -2.95
CA ALA A 134 4.39 9.56 -3.73
C ALA A 134 3.46 8.61 -2.96
N GLN A 135 3.72 8.39 -1.66
CA GLN A 135 2.87 7.57 -0.80
C GLN A 135 1.48 8.18 -0.61
N LEU A 136 1.39 9.51 -0.43
CA LEU A 136 0.13 10.23 -0.31
C LEU A 136 -0.71 10.09 -1.60
N ARG A 137 -0.09 10.29 -2.79
CA ARG A 137 -0.76 10.13 -4.09
C ARG A 137 -1.24 8.70 -4.35
N ASN A 138 -0.53 7.72 -3.81
CA ASN A 138 -0.86 6.30 -3.94
C ASN A 138 -1.83 5.80 -2.84
N GLY A 139 -2.36 6.70 -1.97
CA GLY A 139 -3.27 6.35 -0.89
C GLY A 139 -2.65 5.50 0.23
N GLN A 140 -1.32 5.49 0.34
CA GLN A 140 -0.59 4.80 1.40
C GLN A 140 -0.51 5.64 2.68
N LEU A 141 -0.67 6.95 2.57
CA LEU A 141 -0.80 7.91 3.68
C LEU A 141 -2.13 8.64 3.57
N ASP A 142 -2.69 9.03 4.71
CA ASP A 142 -3.89 9.85 4.82
C ASP A 142 -3.53 11.35 4.87
N ALA A 143 -2.37 11.68 5.44
CA ALA A 143 -1.82 13.03 5.51
C ALA A 143 -0.29 13.01 5.51
N ALA A 144 0.33 14.14 5.17
CA ALA A 144 1.77 14.30 5.27
C ALA A 144 2.14 15.72 5.74
N LEU A 145 3.12 15.81 6.64
CA LEU A 145 3.77 17.03 7.07
C LEU A 145 5.12 17.12 6.35
N LEU A 146 5.24 18.12 5.50
CA LEU A 146 6.39 18.31 4.60
C LEU A 146 7.15 19.56 5.00
N ALA A 147 8.43 19.61 4.63
CA ALA A 147 9.27 20.80 4.74
C ALA A 147 9.81 21.17 3.35
#